data_02d8a1f0e72838622e5bc18f0f0d75ef
#
_entry.id   02d8a1f0e72838622e5bc18f0f0d75ef
#
_cell.length_a   1.000
_cell.length_b   1.000
_cell.length_c   1.000
_cell.angle_alpha   90.00
_cell.angle_beta   90.00
_cell.angle_gamma   90.00
#
_symmetry.space_group_name_H-M   'P 1'
#
loop_
_entity.id
_entity.type
_entity.pdbx_description
1 polymer ?
#
loop_
_entity_poly.entity_id
_entity_poly.type
_entity_poly.pdbx_seq_one_letter_code
_entity_poly.pdbx_strand_id
1 'polypeptide(L)'
;MGRVLKFNRVKKEKVLFDMIKKLFIKIFYEWKWICAYRTIDKNDKTLPRPEKKYKYNLIDMPRGYWAADPFVYQKDGNVDIFFELFDINKRKAFLGHKRLNKREKKIDIIYEFEGHTSYPCIFDFEGTLYIIPETKADEQLVLLECVDYPDKWIKKSVLMSKTNTVDSTPVKLSGKYKIFLYEENTLNIKVSTLSLGELDIKNGKVCNVVPIINYSKSIGRPAGNIIVDNDKMFRVTQLGIKHYGEGLSFLEFKYDNGLFVEQEVTQLLPEQIVVDSDEKIKGVHTFNRCGNIEIIDILTVGHFSLVRPVRYFLQKFGWFGFRDNDKLHKQVYREFPVSIRY
;
A
#
# COMPACT_ATOMS: atom_id res chain seq x y z
N MET A 1 10.15 -40.39 32.86
CA MET A 1 9.50 -39.09 33.23
C MET A 1 10.43 -37.87 33.05
N GLY A 2 11.72 -37.92 33.35
CA GLY A 2 12.66 -36.79 33.28
C GLY A 2 12.96 -36.22 31.89
N ARG A 3 12.89 -36.99 30.79
CA ARG A 3 13.16 -36.52 29.41
C ARG A 3 12.04 -35.65 28.84
N VAL A 4 10.77 -35.92 29.15
CA VAL A 4 9.61 -35.15 28.67
C VAL A 4 9.56 -33.78 29.33
N LEU A 5 9.90 -33.71 30.62
CA LEU A 5 9.94 -32.44 31.36
C LEU A 5 11.06 -31.51 30.86
N LYS A 6 12.23 -32.08 30.52
CA LYS A 6 13.37 -31.32 29.97
C LYS A 6 13.03 -30.74 28.56
N PHE A 7 12.35 -31.51 27.73
CA PHE A 7 11.95 -31.10 26.38
C PHE A 7 10.93 -29.96 26.41
N ASN A 8 9.96 -30.03 27.32
CA ASN A 8 8.96 -28.96 27.50
C ASN A 8 9.57 -27.68 28.07
N ARG A 9 10.59 -27.77 28.91
CA ARG A 9 11.30 -26.60 29.45
C ARG A 9 12.11 -25.90 28.39
N VAL A 10 12.88 -26.58 27.57
CA VAL A 10 13.66 -26.03 26.45
C VAL A 10 12.74 -25.35 25.41
N LYS A 11 11.58 -25.96 25.15
CA LYS A 11 10.59 -25.37 24.23
C LYS A 11 9.99 -24.06 24.78
N LYS A 12 9.69 -24.01 26.08
CA LYS A 12 9.20 -22.81 26.76
C LYS A 12 10.26 -21.69 26.81
N GLU A 13 11.51 -22.02 27.10
CA GLU A 13 12.64 -21.08 27.13
C GLU A 13 12.88 -20.46 25.74
N LYS A 14 12.82 -21.29 24.68
CA LYS A 14 12.94 -20.81 23.29
C LYS A 14 11.79 -19.85 22.90
N VAL A 15 10.57 -20.19 23.26
CA VAL A 15 9.39 -19.33 23.04
C VAL A 15 9.51 -17.99 23.76
N LEU A 16 9.93 -18.02 25.04
CA LEU A 16 10.14 -16.80 25.83
C LEU A 16 11.26 -15.94 25.23
N PHE A 17 12.37 -16.55 24.83
CA PHE A 17 13.47 -15.83 24.17
C PHE A 17 13.04 -15.18 22.86
N ASP A 18 12.27 -15.90 22.02
CA ASP A 18 11.72 -15.36 20.77
C ASP A 18 10.74 -14.20 21.03
N MET A 19 9.94 -14.29 22.10
CA MET A 19 9.05 -13.19 22.50
C MET A 19 9.84 -11.96 22.94
N ILE A 20 10.85 -12.12 23.77
CA ILE A 20 11.73 -11.03 24.24
C ILE A 20 12.45 -10.38 23.04
N LYS A 21 13.00 -11.19 22.14
CA LYS A 21 13.65 -10.71 20.91
C LYS A 21 12.70 -9.91 20.03
N LYS A 22 11.48 -10.39 19.83
CA LYS A 22 10.44 -9.67 19.07
C LYS A 22 10.06 -8.34 19.73
N LEU A 23 9.91 -8.34 21.06
CA LEU A 23 9.63 -7.12 21.82
C LEU A 23 10.77 -6.11 21.72
N PHE A 24 12.02 -6.58 21.83
CA PHE A 24 13.22 -5.75 21.68
C PHE A 24 13.28 -5.10 20.28
N ILE A 25 13.06 -5.89 19.21
CA ILE A 25 13.02 -5.36 17.85
C ILE A 25 11.89 -4.33 17.71
N LYS A 26 10.72 -4.61 18.27
CA LYS A 26 9.58 -3.67 18.23
C LYS A 26 9.89 -2.34 18.91
N ILE A 27 10.64 -2.34 19.99
CA ILE A 27 10.93 -1.14 20.80
C ILE A 27 12.10 -0.35 20.22
N PHE A 28 13.15 -1.04 19.73
CA PHE A 28 14.44 -0.41 19.42
C PHE A 28 14.75 -0.31 17.93
N TYR A 29 13.99 -0.95 17.01
CA TYR A 29 14.26 -0.88 15.59
C TYR A 29 13.20 -0.06 14.86
N GLU A 30 13.63 0.86 14.00
CA GLU A 30 12.74 1.56 13.09
C GLU A 30 12.24 0.59 12.01
N TRP A 31 10.97 0.66 11.69
CA TRP A 31 10.38 -0.03 10.55
C TRP A 31 10.17 0.98 9.44
N LYS A 32 10.51 0.63 8.24
CA LYS A 32 10.36 1.54 7.09
C LYS A 32 9.83 0.79 5.88
N TRP A 33 9.04 1.46 5.11
CA TRP A 33 8.69 1.06 3.76
C TRP A 33 9.75 1.54 2.78
N ILE A 34 10.04 0.74 1.77
CA ILE A 34 10.98 1.06 0.70
C ILE A 34 10.36 0.62 -0.60
N CYS A 35 10.30 1.53 -1.58
CA CYS A 35 9.91 1.17 -2.94
C CYS A 35 11.04 0.39 -3.63
N ALA A 36 10.66 -0.60 -4.41
CA ALA A 36 11.60 -1.42 -5.17
C ALA A 36 11.00 -1.77 -6.54
N TYR A 37 11.85 -1.84 -7.57
CA TYR A 37 11.41 -2.11 -8.93
C TYR A 37 12.23 -3.21 -9.58
N ARG A 38 11.66 -3.83 -10.62
CA ARG A 38 12.40 -4.69 -11.54
C ARG A 38 11.96 -4.44 -12.98
N THR A 39 12.88 -4.68 -13.89
CA THR A 39 12.55 -4.74 -15.31
C THR A 39 12.17 -6.19 -15.64
N ILE A 40 11.04 -6.37 -16.29
CA ILE A 40 10.60 -7.66 -16.80
C ILE A 40 10.84 -7.77 -18.29
N ASP A 41 11.03 -8.98 -18.78
CA ASP A 41 11.02 -9.21 -20.22
C ASP A 41 9.66 -8.83 -20.78
N LYS A 42 9.64 -8.17 -21.94
CA LYS A 42 8.40 -7.76 -22.61
C LYS A 42 7.43 -8.92 -22.85
N ASN A 43 7.98 -10.12 -22.95
CA ASN A 43 7.23 -11.37 -23.18
C ASN A 43 6.89 -12.11 -21.87
N ASP A 44 7.50 -11.77 -20.72
CA ASP A 44 7.22 -12.38 -19.41
C ASP A 44 6.32 -11.46 -18.58
N LYS A 45 5.08 -11.28 -19.01
CA LYS A 45 4.04 -10.55 -18.26
C LYS A 45 3.25 -11.46 -17.32
N THR A 46 3.76 -12.63 -17.02
CA THR A 46 3.07 -13.59 -16.15
C THR A 46 2.90 -13.02 -14.74
N LEU A 47 1.81 -13.39 -14.09
CA LEU A 47 1.60 -13.12 -12.69
C LEU A 47 2.65 -13.84 -11.82
N PRO A 48 2.90 -13.40 -10.57
CA PRO A 48 3.82 -14.09 -9.67
C PRO A 48 3.49 -15.58 -9.54
N ARG A 49 4.52 -16.43 -9.50
CA ARG A 49 4.39 -17.88 -9.29
C ARG A 49 4.90 -18.24 -7.91
N PRO A 50 4.20 -19.10 -7.16
CA PRO A 50 4.54 -19.42 -5.76
C PRO A 50 5.98 -19.90 -5.54
N GLU A 51 6.53 -20.67 -6.50
CA GLU A 51 7.86 -21.27 -6.42
C GLU A 51 9.00 -20.34 -6.88
N LYS A 52 8.67 -19.18 -7.48
CA LYS A 52 9.68 -18.30 -8.09
C LYS A 52 10.06 -17.18 -7.13
N LYS A 53 11.36 -16.87 -7.11
CA LYS A 53 11.91 -15.68 -6.45
C LYS A 53 12.12 -14.57 -7.47
N TYR A 54 11.87 -13.34 -7.04
CA TYR A 54 11.93 -12.15 -7.89
C TYR A 54 12.94 -11.16 -7.32
N LYS A 55 13.94 -10.81 -8.13
CA LYS A 55 14.94 -9.81 -7.74
C LYS A 55 14.46 -8.43 -8.09
N TYR A 56 14.43 -7.55 -7.08
CA TYR A 56 14.08 -6.13 -7.20
C TYR A 56 15.26 -5.25 -6.83
N ASN A 57 15.37 -4.12 -7.46
CA ASN A 57 16.32 -3.05 -7.16
C ASN A 57 15.64 -2.05 -6.22
N LEU A 58 16.29 -1.69 -5.13
CA LEU A 58 15.78 -0.71 -4.19
C LEU A 58 15.80 0.69 -4.80
N ILE A 59 14.81 1.50 -4.47
CA ILE A 59 14.76 2.91 -4.83
C ILE A 59 15.28 3.71 -3.64
N ASP A 60 16.40 4.38 -3.84
CA ASP A 60 17.01 5.21 -2.81
C ASP A 60 16.13 6.40 -2.45
N MET A 61 15.90 6.58 -1.15
CA MET A 61 15.24 7.73 -0.56
C MET A 61 16.22 8.60 0.19
N PRO A 62 16.05 9.94 0.21
CA PRO A 62 16.85 10.82 1.05
C PRO A 62 16.72 10.46 2.53
N ARG A 63 17.76 10.78 3.30
CA ARG A 63 17.73 10.60 4.75
C ARG A 63 16.56 11.37 5.38
N GLY A 64 15.82 10.73 6.25
CA GLY A 64 14.65 11.33 6.91
C GLY A 64 13.32 11.07 6.21
N TYR A 65 13.34 10.32 5.09
CA TYR A 65 12.15 9.92 4.35
C TYR A 65 12.08 8.40 4.18
N TRP A 66 10.87 7.90 4.05
CA TRP A 66 10.58 6.59 3.47
C TRP A 66 9.45 6.71 2.46
N ALA A 67 9.29 5.71 1.60
CA ALA A 67 8.26 5.71 0.57
C ALA A 67 7.50 4.38 0.53
N ALA A 68 6.19 4.48 0.28
CA ALA A 68 5.26 3.36 0.12
C ALA A 68 4.29 3.62 -1.03
N ASP A 69 3.41 2.67 -1.30
CA ASP A 69 2.35 2.76 -2.31
C ASP A 69 2.85 3.26 -3.68
N PRO A 70 3.88 2.62 -4.29
CA PRO A 70 4.43 3.12 -5.52
C PRO A 70 3.55 2.80 -6.72
N PHE A 71 3.28 3.80 -7.54
CA PHE A 71 2.68 3.70 -8.86
C PHE A 71 3.68 4.09 -9.92
N VAL A 72 3.72 3.37 -11.03
CA VAL A 72 4.64 3.62 -12.13
C VAL A 72 3.87 4.05 -13.38
N TYR A 73 4.39 5.06 -14.06
CA TYR A 73 3.89 5.51 -15.35
C TYR A 73 5.04 5.69 -16.34
N GLN A 74 4.83 5.29 -17.59
CA GLN A 74 5.83 5.44 -18.65
C GLN A 74 5.32 6.41 -19.72
N LYS A 75 6.11 7.45 -20.00
CA LYS A 75 5.83 8.42 -21.06
C LYS A 75 7.11 8.91 -21.71
N ASP A 76 7.12 8.94 -23.05
CA ASP A 76 8.23 9.49 -23.86
C ASP A 76 9.61 8.90 -23.47
N GLY A 77 9.66 7.58 -23.25
CA GLY A 77 10.87 6.86 -22.84
C GLY A 77 11.31 7.08 -21.39
N ASN A 78 10.59 7.89 -20.62
CA ASN A 78 10.82 8.09 -19.20
C ASN A 78 9.99 7.12 -18.38
N VAL A 79 10.53 6.75 -17.21
CA VAL A 79 9.85 5.95 -16.18
C VAL A 79 9.71 6.81 -14.95
N ASP A 80 8.49 7.21 -14.65
CA ASP A 80 8.15 8.07 -13.54
C ASP A 80 7.40 7.27 -12.47
N ILE A 81 7.79 7.46 -11.20
CA ILE A 81 7.22 6.77 -10.05
C ILE A 81 6.57 7.80 -9.14
N PHE A 82 5.32 7.53 -8.79
CA PHE A 82 4.50 8.30 -7.86
C PHE A 82 4.30 7.45 -6.61
N PHE A 83 4.41 8.03 -5.43
CA PHE A 83 4.38 7.27 -4.18
C PHE A 83 3.94 8.12 -2.99
N GLU A 84 3.55 7.46 -1.91
CA GLU A 84 3.51 8.09 -0.60
C GLU A 84 4.93 8.40 -0.16
N LEU A 85 5.23 9.68 0.09
CA LEU A 85 6.50 10.14 0.66
C LEU A 85 6.27 10.56 2.10
N PHE A 86 6.81 9.82 3.06
CA PHE A 86 6.67 10.14 4.47
C PHE A 86 7.92 10.82 5.03
N ASP A 87 7.75 12.05 5.53
CA ASP A 87 8.77 12.77 6.26
C ASP A 87 8.76 12.35 7.73
N ILE A 88 9.82 11.66 8.16
CA ILE A 88 9.96 11.13 9.52
C ILE A 88 10.01 12.23 10.57
N ASN A 89 10.59 13.39 10.22
CA ASN A 89 10.77 14.51 11.14
C ASN A 89 9.46 15.29 11.32
N LYS A 90 8.76 15.57 10.22
CA LYS A 90 7.47 16.26 10.24
C LYS A 90 6.31 15.33 10.59
N ARG A 91 6.53 14.00 10.50
CA ARG A 91 5.50 12.97 10.67
C ARG A 91 4.31 13.20 9.74
N LYS A 92 4.61 13.53 8.49
CA LYS A 92 3.61 13.88 7.48
C LYS A 92 3.89 13.15 6.18
N ALA A 93 2.82 12.68 5.55
CA ALA A 93 2.85 12.12 4.22
C ALA A 93 2.55 13.18 3.15
N PHE A 94 3.18 13.01 2.00
CA PHE A 94 3.00 13.82 0.80
C PHE A 94 2.87 12.89 -0.40
N LEU A 95 2.32 13.36 -1.49
CA LEU A 95 2.49 12.69 -2.77
C LEU A 95 3.86 13.06 -3.34
N GLY A 96 4.70 12.06 -3.52
CA GLY A 96 6.05 12.20 -4.04
C GLY A 96 6.16 11.69 -5.47
N HIS A 97 7.16 12.20 -6.19
CA HIS A 97 7.54 11.76 -7.53
C HIS A 97 9.06 11.58 -7.63
N LYS A 98 9.46 10.59 -8.43
CA LYS A 98 10.85 10.35 -8.80
C LYS A 98 10.94 9.75 -10.19
N ARG A 99 11.83 10.30 -11.03
CA ARG A 99 12.16 9.69 -12.32
C ARG A 99 13.22 8.61 -12.15
N LEU A 100 12.91 7.38 -12.59
CA LEU A 100 13.74 6.21 -12.32
C LEU A 100 15.04 6.20 -13.15
N ASN A 101 14.98 6.65 -14.41
CA ASN A 101 16.10 6.60 -15.33
C ASN A 101 17.05 7.82 -15.26
N LYS A 102 16.81 8.73 -14.32
CA LYS A 102 17.74 9.81 -13.99
C LYS A 102 18.63 9.45 -12.82
N ARG A 103 19.94 9.73 -12.94
CA ARG A 103 20.92 9.55 -11.86
C ARG A 103 20.70 10.50 -10.66
N GLU A 104 19.82 11.47 -10.79
CA GLU A 104 19.53 12.43 -9.75
C GLU A 104 18.79 11.76 -8.57
N LYS A 105 19.30 12.01 -7.37
CA LYS A 105 18.65 11.57 -6.13
C LYS A 105 17.47 12.48 -5.73
N LYS A 106 17.05 13.37 -6.64
CA LYS A 106 15.99 14.34 -6.37
C LYS A 106 14.66 13.61 -6.27
N ILE A 107 13.89 13.96 -5.25
CA ILE A 107 12.50 13.60 -5.05
C ILE A 107 11.72 14.90 -5.05
N ASP A 108 10.65 14.94 -5.80
CA ASP A 108 9.76 16.08 -5.85
C ASP A 108 8.48 15.79 -5.05
N ILE A 109 8.05 16.75 -4.22
CA ILE A 109 6.72 16.73 -3.63
C ILE A 109 5.79 17.34 -4.68
N ILE A 110 4.85 16.54 -5.18
CA ILE A 110 3.95 16.97 -6.26
C ILE A 110 2.61 17.47 -5.73
N TYR A 111 2.22 17.03 -4.54
CA TYR A 111 1.01 17.52 -3.88
C TYR A 111 1.05 17.30 -2.36
N GLU A 112 0.42 18.21 -1.62
CA GLU A 112 0.28 18.18 -0.17
C GLU A 112 -1.17 18.35 0.22
N PHE A 113 -1.66 17.47 1.10
CA PHE A 113 -2.96 17.57 1.76
C PHE A 113 -2.79 18.00 3.22
N GLU A 114 -3.86 18.46 3.86
CA GLU A 114 -3.84 18.75 5.30
C GLU A 114 -3.70 17.46 6.11
N GLY A 115 -4.50 16.46 5.77
CA GLY A 115 -4.46 15.14 6.37
C GLY A 115 -3.39 14.23 5.78
N HIS A 116 -3.37 13.00 6.26
CA HIS A 116 -2.53 11.94 5.70
C HIS A 116 -3.00 11.61 4.28
N THR A 117 -2.04 11.42 3.39
CA THR A 117 -2.30 10.99 2.01
C THR A 117 -1.37 9.86 1.60
N SER A 118 -1.88 8.91 0.85
CA SER A 118 -1.15 7.75 0.33
C SER A 118 -1.74 7.27 -1.00
N TYR A 119 -1.29 6.13 -1.50
CA TYR A 119 -1.87 5.41 -2.65
C TYR A 119 -2.18 6.31 -3.85
N PRO A 120 -1.18 6.95 -4.51
CA PRO A 120 -1.39 7.86 -5.64
C PRO A 120 -1.77 7.12 -6.91
N CYS A 121 -2.99 6.58 -6.97
CA CYS A 121 -3.48 5.80 -8.10
C CYS A 121 -3.53 6.65 -9.37
N ILE A 122 -2.49 6.54 -10.19
CA ILE A 122 -2.35 7.28 -11.45
C ILE A 122 -3.00 6.51 -12.61
N PHE A 123 -3.71 7.23 -13.47
CA PHE A 123 -4.32 6.68 -14.68
C PHE A 123 -4.48 7.74 -15.76
N ASP A 124 -4.62 7.29 -17.02
CA ASP A 124 -4.90 8.15 -18.18
C ASP A 124 -6.40 8.16 -18.51
N PHE A 125 -6.92 9.32 -18.81
CA PHE A 125 -8.25 9.48 -19.37
C PHE A 125 -8.22 10.49 -20.52
N GLU A 126 -8.48 10.02 -21.72
CA GLU A 126 -8.50 10.84 -22.96
C GLU A 126 -7.21 11.66 -23.14
N GLY A 127 -6.03 11.07 -22.79
CA GLY A 127 -4.72 11.71 -22.92
C GLY A 127 -4.32 12.66 -21.79
N THR A 128 -5.19 12.85 -20.80
CA THR A 128 -4.89 13.61 -19.58
C THR A 128 -4.63 12.65 -18.41
N LEU A 129 -3.58 12.92 -17.65
CA LEU A 129 -3.25 12.11 -16.48
C LEU A 129 -3.96 12.63 -15.24
N TYR A 130 -4.45 11.70 -14.46
CA TYR A 130 -5.12 11.92 -13.19
C TYR A 130 -4.51 11.07 -12.10
N ILE A 131 -4.59 11.54 -10.86
CA ILE A 131 -4.33 10.77 -9.64
C ILE A 131 -5.58 10.80 -8.77
N ILE A 132 -5.98 9.62 -8.28
CA ILE A 132 -6.93 9.49 -7.17
C ILE A 132 -6.12 8.97 -5.97
N PRO A 133 -5.72 9.84 -5.04
CA PRO A 133 -5.00 9.42 -3.83
C PRO A 133 -5.96 8.92 -2.76
N GLU A 134 -5.46 8.18 -1.78
CA GLU A 134 -6.16 8.00 -0.51
C GLU A 134 -6.10 9.30 0.29
N THR A 135 -7.25 9.84 0.64
CA THR A 135 -7.45 11.05 1.43
C THR A 135 -8.52 10.84 2.52
N LYS A 136 -8.55 9.63 3.09
CA LYS A 136 -9.48 9.25 4.16
C LYS A 136 -9.40 10.17 5.38
N ALA A 137 -8.21 10.70 5.68
CA ALA A 137 -8.01 11.62 6.79
C ALA A 137 -8.81 12.93 6.64
N ASP A 138 -9.05 13.34 5.40
CA ASP A 138 -9.86 14.52 5.06
C ASP A 138 -11.33 14.16 4.78
N GLU A 139 -11.70 12.88 4.95
CA GLU A 139 -13.04 12.33 4.67
C GLU A 139 -13.53 12.62 3.25
N GLN A 140 -12.61 12.69 2.29
CA GLN A 140 -12.88 13.01 0.89
C GLN A 140 -12.20 11.99 -0.03
N LEU A 141 -12.79 11.75 -1.18
CA LEU A 141 -12.14 11.16 -2.34
C LEU A 141 -11.89 12.26 -3.36
N VAL A 142 -10.64 12.50 -3.71
CA VAL A 142 -10.20 13.64 -4.51
C VAL A 142 -9.68 13.18 -5.86
N LEU A 143 -9.92 13.98 -6.91
CA LEU A 143 -9.30 13.84 -8.22
C LEU A 143 -8.29 14.96 -8.42
N LEU A 144 -7.04 14.60 -8.66
CA LEU A 144 -5.98 15.51 -9.10
C LEU A 144 -5.81 15.38 -10.62
N GLU A 145 -5.56 16.50 -11.29
CA GLU A 145 -5.27 16.58 -12.72
C GLU A 145 -3.84 17.06 -12.93
N CYS A 146 -3.13 16.39 -13.84
CA CYS A 146 -1.80 16.80 -14.26
C CYS A 146 -1.91 17.97 -15.24
N VAL A 147 -1.37 19.13 -14.88
CA VAL A 147 -1.33 20.31 -15.75
C VAL A 147 0.04 20.53 -16.40
N ASP A 148 1.11 19.98 -15.81
CA ASP A 148 2.46 19.98 -16.38
C ASP A 148 3.20 18.73 -15.87
N TYR A 149 3.38 17.77 -16.77
CA TYR A 149 3.92 16.45 -16.43
C TYR A 149 5.44 16.45 -16.25
N PRO A 150 5.98 15.81 -15.22
CA PRO A 150 5.30 15.00 -14.18
C PRO A 150 4.99 15.77 -12.89
N ASP A 151 5.37 17.04 -12.78
CA ASP A 151 5.62 17.70 -11.51
C ASP A 151 4.46 18.57 -11.01
N LYS A 152 3.54 18.98 -11.91
CA LYS A 152 2.51 19.95 -11.54
C LYS A 152 1.11 19.37 -11.60
N TRP A 153 0.52 19.28 -10.43
CA TRP A 153 -0.81 18.71 -10.21
C TRP A 153 -1.73 19.71 -9.53
N ILE A 154 -2.98 19.70 -9.89
CA ILE A 154 -4.01 20.55 -9.26
C ILE A 154 -5.19 19.69 -8.81
N LYS A 155 -5.87 20.11 -7.75
CA LYS A 155 -7.14 19.52 -7.34
C LYS A 155 -8.23 19.90 -8.34
N LYS A 156 -8.69 18.93 -9.12
CA LYS A 156 -9.77 19.13 -10.09
C LYS A 156 -11.13 19.14 -9.42
N SER A 157 -11.38 18.14 -8.57
CA SER A 157 -12.69 17.98 -7.91
C SER A 157 -12.59 17.12 -6.64
N VAL A 158 -13.65 17.19 -5.86
CA VAL A 158 -13.97 16.22 -4.80
C VAL A 158 -14.99 15.25 -5.38
N LEU A 159 -14.55 14.02 -5.66
CA LEU A 159 -15.39 12.96 -6.25
C LEU A 159 -16.47 12.48 -5.29
N MET A 160 -16.14 12.40 -4.01
CA MET A 160 -17.03 12.03 -2.91
C MET A 160 -16.63 12.77 -1.63
N SER A 161 -17.62 13.20 -0.84
CA SER A 161 -17.43 13.79 0.50
C SER A 161 -18.00 12.89 1.58
N LYS A 162 -17.49 13.01 2.81
CA LYS A 162 -17.88 12.21 3.97
C LYS A 162 -17.72 10.70 3.72
N THR A 163 -16.61 10.33 3.10
CA THR A 163 -16.28 8.95 2.77
C THR A 163 -15.10 8.45 3.59
N ASN A 164 -15.11 7.15 3.91
CA ASN A 164 -14.02 6.44 4.60
C ASN A 164 -13.30 5.45 3.67
N THR A 165 -13.43 5.64 2.35
CA THR A 165 -12.80 4.76 1.38
C THR A 165 -11.28 4.84 1.43
N VAL A 166 -10.65 3.69 1.28
CA VAL A 166 -9.20 3.55 1.18
C VAL A 166 -8.83 2.92 -0.16
N ASP A 167 -7.67 3.25 -0.68
CA ASP A 167 -7.04 2.66 -1.88
C ASP A 167 -7.98 2.56 -3.09
N SER A 168 -8.76 3.60 -3.33
CA SER A 168 -9.75 3.63 -4.41
C SER A 168 -9.08 3.49 -5.78
N THR A 169 -9.55 2.53 -6.59
CA THR A 169 -8.85 2.12 -7.82
C THR A 169 -9.79 2.20 -9.03
N PRO A 170 -9.51 3.09 -10.01
CA PRO A 170 -10.26 3.17 -11.26
C PRO A 170 -10.10 1.92 -12.12
N VAL A 171 -11.13 1.61 -12.89
CA VAL A 171 -11.14 0.52 -13.85
C VAL A 171 -12.00 0.87 -15.07
N LYS A 172 -11.58 0.47 -16.26
CA LYS A 172 -12.40 0.61 -17.48
C LYS A 172 -13.14 -0.69 -17.74
N LEU A 173 -14.46 -0.68 -17.59
CA LEU A 173 -15.35 -1.84 -17.82
C LEU A 173 -16.35 -1.52 -18.92
N SER A 174 -16.41 -2.35 -19.95
CA SER A 174 -17.33 -2.14 -21.10
C SER A 174 -17.30 -0.72 -21.66
N GLY A 175 -16.09 -0.15 -21.82
CA GLY A 175 -15.86 1.19 -22.36
C GLY A 175 -16.12 2.34 -21.38
N LYS A 176 -16.65 2.11 -20.19
CA LYS A 176 -16.95 3.12 -19.16
C LYS A 176 -15.94 3.05 -18.01
N TYR A 177 -15.60 4.20 -17.44
CA TYR A 177 -14.82 4.23 -16.22
C TYR A 177 -15.71 3.98 -15.01
N LYS A 178 -15.27 3.02 -14.20
CA LYS A 178 -15.81 2.72 -12.88
C LYS A 178 -14.68 2.84 -11.84
N ILE A 179 -15.02 2.75 -10.57
CA ILE A 179 -14.05 2.82 -9.48
C ILE A 179 -14.41 1.81 -8.40
N PHE A 180 -13.41 1.03 -8.01
CA PHE A 180 -13.49 0.22 -6.80
C PHE A 180 -13.29 1.10 -5.57
N LEU A 181 -14.20 1.00 -4.64
CA LEU A 181 -14.25 1.72 -3.37
C LEU A 181 -14.20 0.68 -2.24
N TYR A 182 -13.17 0.73 -1.43
CA TYR A 182 -13.03 -0.20 -0.32
C TYR A 182 -13.19 0.53 1.01
N GLU A 183 -14.08 0.04 1.85
CA GLU A 183 -14.37 0.59 3.17
C GLU A 183 -14.12 -0.44 4.27
N GLU A 184 -13.35 -0.07 5.28
CA GLU A 184 -13.15 -0.86 6.48
C GLU A 184 -14.21 -0.51 7.52
N ASN A 185 -15.05 -1.47 7.87
CA ASN A 185 -16.01 -1.28 8.95
C ASN A 185 -15.32 -1.52 10.30
N THR A 186 -15.18 -0.47 11.10
CA THR A 186 -14.46 -0.49 12.37
C THR A 186 -15.35 -0.83 13.59
N LEU A 187 -16.66 -0.96 13.40
CA LEU A 187 -17.61 -1.24 14.48
C LEU A 187 -17.73 -2.75 14.73
N ASN A 188 -16.98 -3.26 15.69
CA ASN A 188 -17.09 -4.58 16.36
C ASN A 188 -16.98 -5.87 15.54
N ILE A 189 -17.17 -5.86 14.24
CA ILE A 189 -16.97 -6.99 13.34
C ILE A 189 -16.05 -6.49 12.24
N LYS A 190 -14.91 -7.15 12.04
CA LYS A 190 -14.00 -6.83 10.95
C LYS A 190 -14.63 -7.29 9.62
N VAL A 191 -15.60 -6.54 9.17
CA VAL A 191 -16.21 -6.68 7.85
C VAL A 191 -15.73 -5.50 7.02
N SER A 192 -15.23 -5.76 5.84
CA SER A 192 -14.87 -4.74 4.87
C SER A 192 -15.76 -4.89 3.65
N THR A 193 -16.15 -3.78 3.06
CA THR A 193 -17.02 -3.77 1.89
C THR A 193 -16.26 -3.24 0.69
N LEU A 194 -16.28 -4.00 -0.41
CA LEU A 194 -15.89 -3.52 -1.73
C LEU A 194 -17.15 -3.08 -2.47
N SER A 195 -17.16 -1.85 -2.93
CA SER A 195 -18.22 -1.28 -3.76
C SER A 195 -17.68 -0.93 -5.14
N LEU A 196 -18.57 -0.88 -6.13
CA LEU A 196 -18.26 -0.40 -7.48
C LEU A 196 -19.12 0.83 -7.76
N GLY A 197 -18.46 1.96 -8.08
CA GLY A 197 -19.11 3.21 -8.49
C GLY A 197 -18.87 3.51 -9.96
N GLU A 198 -19.68 4.37 -10.53
CA GLU A 198 -19.43 4.99 -11.83
C GLU A 198 -18.58 6.25 -11.66
N LEU A 199 -17.42 6.28 -12.33
CA LEU A 199 -16.48 7.41 -12.26
C LEU A 199 -16.74 8.38 -13.44
N ASP A 200 -17.38 9.49 -13.16
CA ASP A 200 -17.61 10.56 -14.12
C ASP A 200 -16.50 11.61 -14.00
N ILE A 201 -15.41 11.41 -14.75
CA ILE A 201 -14.20 12.24 -14.70
C ILE A 201 -14.49 13.65 -15.22
N LYS A 202 -15.38 13.79 -16.23
CA LYS A 202 -15.71 15.09 -16.85
C LYS A 202 -16.45 15.99 -15.88
N ASN A 203 -17.41 15.43 -15.14
CA ASN A 203 -18.17 16.17 -14.13
C ASN A 203 -17.55 16.06 -12.72
N GLY A 204 -16.46 15.34 -12.56
CA GLY A 204 -15.70 15.26 -11.32
C GLY A 204 -16.47 14.66 -10.16
N LYS A 205 -17.16 13.53 -10.36
CA LYS A 205 -17.97 12.86 -9.34
C LYS A 205 -17.98 11.35 -9.48
N VAL A 206 -18.28 10.66 -8.39
CA VAL A 206 -18.63 9.24 -8.38
C VAL A 206 -20.14 9.14 -8.10
N CYS A 207 -20.82 8.28 -8.84
CA CYS A 207 -22.26 8.02 -8.69
C CYS A 207 -22.56 6.52 -8.81
N ASN A 208 -23.81 6.14 -8.55
CA ASN A 208 -24.31 4.77 -8.69
C ASN A 208 -23.42 3.75 -7.98
N VAL A 209 -23.04 4.05 -6.73
CA VAL A 209 -22.19 3.18 -5.90
C VAL A 209 -23.03 2.00 -5.41
N VAL A 210 -22.58 0.79 -5.72
CA VAL A 210 -23.23 -0.46 -5.28
C VAL A 210 -22.22 -1.37 -4.59
N PRO A 211 -22.53 -1.91 -3.41
CA PRO A 211 -21.72 -2.95 -2.78
C PRO A 211 -21.67 -4.19 -3.66
N ILE A 212 -20.48 -4.77 -3.84
CA ILE A 212 -20.27 -5.96 -4.67
C ILE A 212 -19.74 -7.14 -3.88
N ILE A 213 -18.91 -6.94 -2.86
CA ILE A 213 -18.40 -7.99 -1.97
C ILE A 213 -18.29 -7.47 -0.54
N ASN A 214 -18.64 -8.35 0.41
CA ASN A 214 -18.34 -8.17 1.83
C ASN A 214 -17.30 -9.20 2.26
N TYR A 215 -16.18 -8.73 2.78
CA TYR A 215 -15.11 -9.58 3.30
C TYR A 215 -15.24 -9.72 4.82
N SER A 216 -15.01 -10.93 5.32
CA SER A 216 -15.06 -11.23 6.78
C SER A 216 -13.80 -10.80 7.53
N LYS A 217 -12.80 -10.24 6.86
CA LYS A 217 -11.51 -9.79 7.41
C LYS A 217 -11.00 -8.62 6.58
N SER A 218 -9.89 -8.00 7.00
CA SER A 218 -9.18 -6.98 6.21
C SER A 218 -8.42 -7.60 5.03
N ILE A 219 -9.16 -8.33 4.17
CA ILE A 219 -8.68 -8.88 2.91
C ILE A 219 -9.43 -8.17 1.77
N GLY A 220 -8.87 -8.22 0.56
CA GLY A 220 -9.51 -7.61 -0.61
C GLY A 220 -9.28 -6.10 -0.74
N ARG A 221 -8.56 -5.45 0.22
CA ARG A 221 -8.14 -4.04 0.10
C ARG A 221 -7.29 -3.88 -1.16
N PRO A 222 -7.60 -2.94 -2.05
CA PRO A 222 -6.82 -2.72 -3.26
C PRO A 222 -5.34 -2.47 -2.95
N ALA A 223 -4.47 -2.92 -3.85
CA ALA A 223 -3.03 -2.88 -3.67
C ALA A 223 -2.29 -2.50 -4.98
N GLY A 224 -2.93 -1.74 -5.84
CA GLY A 224 -2.38 -1.29 -7.11
C GLY A 224 -3.41 -1.18 -8.22
N ASN A 225 -2.96 -0.79 -9.41
CA ASN A 225 -3.79 -0.70 -10.60
C ASN A 225 -4.31 -2.07 -11.06
N ILE A 226 -5.40 -2.05 -11.80
CA ILE A 226 -5.91 -3.25 -12.44
C ILE A 226 -4.90 -3.72 -13.49
N ILE A 227 -4.57 -5.01 -13.43
CA ILE A 227 -3.72 -5.66 -14.44
C ILE A 227 -4.63 -6.26 -15.51
N VAL A 228 -4.34 -5.96 -16.77
CA VAL A 228 -5.01 -6.57 -17.92
C VAL A 228 -4.00 -7.43 -18.66
N ASP A 229 -4.33 -8.71 -18.83
CA ASP A 229 -3.53 -9.68 -19.56
C ASP A 229 -4.43 -10.63 -20.35
N ASN A 230 -4.29 -10.64 -21.69
CA ASN A 230 -5.06 -11.52 -22.60
C ASN A 230 -6.57 -11.54 -22.31
N ASP A 231 -7.22 -10.38 -22.30
CA ASP A 231 -8.64 -10.18 -22.00
C ASP A 231 -9.09 -10.54 -20.56
N LYS A 232 -8.16 -10.94 -19.71
CA LYS A 232 -8.40 -11.14 -18.29
C LYS A 232 -8.03 -9.91 -17.50
N MET A 233 -8.81 -9.65 -16.47
CA MET A 233 -8.58 -8.55 -15.54
C MET A 233 -8.27 -9.09 -14.15
N PHE A 234 -7.25 -8.50 -13.52
CA PHE A 234 -6.83 -8.89 -12.18
C PHE A 234 -6.80 -7.68 -11.27
N ARG A 235 -7.40 -7.84 -10.09
CA ARG A 235 -7.19 -6.92 -8.96
C ARG A 235 -6.03 -7.44 -8.13
N VAL A 236 -5.11 -6.57 -7.78
CA VAL A 236 -4.13 -6.83 -6.73
C VAL A 236 -4.74 -6.39 -5.41
N THR A 237 -4.65 -7.23 -4.39
CA THR A 237 -5.20 -6.95 -3.07
C THR A 237 -4.23 -7.30 -1.97
N GLN A 238 -4.34 -6.62 -0.84
CA GLN A 238 -3.54 -6.92 0.34
C GLN A 238 -4.03 -8.20 1.02
N LEU A 239 -3.08 -9.05 1.40
CA LEU A 239 -3.32 -10.12 2.35
C LEU A 239 -3.20 -9.54 3.76
N GLY A 240 -4.31 -9.46 4.48
CA GLY A 240 -4.37 -8.90 5.83
C GLY A 240 -4.87 -9.89 6.88
N ILE A 241 -4.56 -11.19 6.71
CA ILE A 241 -5.08 -12.27 7.57
C ILE A 241 -4.40 -12.25 8.94
N LYS A 242 -3.08 -12.14 8.98
CA LYS A 242 -2.26 -12.19 10.19
C LYS A 242 -1.80 -10.81 10.63
N HIS A 243 -1.35 -10.01 9.67
CA HIS A 243 -0.85 -8.65 9.91
C HIS A 243 -0.89 -7.82 8.64
N TYR A 244 -0.79 -6.50 8.77
CA TYR A 244 -0.70 -5.57 7.67
C TYR A 244 0.59 -5.79 6.86
N GLY A 245 0.47 -5.80 5.52
CA GLY A 245 1.59 -6.03 4.62
C GLY A 245 2.07 -7.48 4.59
N GLU A 246 1.24 -8.45 5.00
CA GLU A 246 1.60 -9.88 4.99
C GLU A 246 2.01 -10.38 3.61
N GLY A 247 1.41 -9.82 2.56
CA GLY A 247 1.62 -10.21 1.18
C GLY A 247 0.53 -9.65 0.28
N LEU A 248 0.56 -10.08 -0.97
CA LEU A 248 -0.41 -9.67 -2.00
C LEU A 248 -1.12 -10.90 -2.57
N SER A 249 -2.40 -10.72 -2.88
CA SER A 249 -3.22 -11.67 -3.62
C SER A 249 -3.60 -11.07 -4.96
N PHE A 250 -3.57 -11.89 -6.01
CA PHE A 250 -3.96 -11.53 -7.37
C PHE A 250 -5.27 -12.23 -7.69
N LEU A 251 -6.33 -11.46 -7.85
CA LEU A 251 -7.69 -11.95 -8.04
C LEU A 251 -8.11 -11.72 -9.50
N GLU A 252 -8.31 -12.80 -10.28
CA GLU A 252 -9.01 -12.70 -11.57
C GLU A 252 -10.44 -12.32 -11.28
N PHE A 253 -10.97 -11.30 -11.94
CA PHE A 253 -12.36 -10.89 -11.77
C PHE A 253 -13.08 -10.70 -13.10
N LYS A 254 -14.40 -10.83 -13.05
CA LYS A 254 -15.31 -10.54 -14.15
C LYS A 254 -16.47 -9.69 -13.64
N TYR A 255 -16.92 -8.78 -14.49
CA TYR A 255 -18.10 -7.99 -14.23
C TYR A 255 -18.97 -8.00 -15.48
N ASP A 256 -20.13 -8.63 -15.37
CA ASP A 256 -21.07 -8.74 -16.47
C ASP A 256 -22.52 -8.61 -15.95
N ASN A 257 -23.34 -7.79 -16.63
CA ASN A 257 -24.76 -7.57 -16.31
C ASN A 257 -25.05 -7.28 -14.83
N GLY A 258 -24.14 -6.54 -14.16
CA GLY A 258 -24.28 -6.19 -12.74
C GLY A 258 -23.77 -7.26 -11.77
N LEU A 259 -23.37 -8.44 -12.26
CA LEU A 259 -22.78 -9.50 -11.46
C LEU A 259 -21.26 -9.33 -11.44
N PHE A 260 -20.69 -9.26 -10.23
CA PHE A 260 -19.24 -9.27 -9.99
C PHE A 260 -18.83 -10.59 -9.36
N VAL A 261 -17.82 -11.22 -9.94
CA VAL A 261 -17.20 -12.44 -9.40
C VAL A 261 -15.70 -12.30 -9.43
N GLU A 262 -15.01 -12.79 -8.39
CA GLU A 262 -13.55 -12.84 -8.36
C GLU A 262 -13.04 -14.15 -7.77
N GLN A 263 -11.83 -14.55 -8.19
CA GLN A 263 -11.16 -15.74 -7.72
C GLN A 263 -9.66 -15.47 -7.56
N GLU A 264 -9.07 -15.89 -6.45
CA GLU A 264 -7.64 -15.86 -6.25
C GLU A 264 -6.93 -16.80 -7.22
N VAL A 265 -5.92 -16.26 -7.92
CA VAL A 265 -5.11 -17.02 -8.89
C VAL A 265 -3.72 -17.30 -8.32
N THR A 266 -3.12 -16.31 -7.65
CA THR A 266 -1.77 -16.44 -7.09
C THR A 266 -1.54 -15.38 -6.02
N GLN A 267 -0.40 -15.52 -5.32
CA GLN A 267 0.05 -14.60 -4.27
C GLN A 267 1.49 -14.17 -4.53
N LEU A 268 1.88 -13.02 -3.97
CA LEU A 268 3.26 -12.59 -3.84
C LEU A 268 3.55 -12.38 -2.36
N LEU A 269 4.46 -13.19 -1.83
CA LEU A 269 4.82 -13.18 -0.42
C LEU A 269 6.24 -12.61 -0.22
N PRO A 270 6.55 -12.06 0.96
CA PRO A 270 7.88 -11.49 1.26
C PRO A 270 9.04 -12.44 0.98
N GLU A 271 8.86 -13.76 1.16
CA GLU A 271 9.89 -14.78 0.95
C GLU A 271 10.28 -14.95 -0.53
N GLN A 272 9.43 -14.49 -1.44
CA GLN A 272 9.65 -14.53 -2.89
C GLN A 272 10.44 -13.31 -3.39
N ILE A 273 10.59 -12.28 -2.55
CA ILE A 273 11.24 -11.02 -2.92
C ILE A 273 12.71 -11.09 -2.49
N VAL A 274 13.61 -10.76 -3.43
CA VAL A 274 15.05 -10.70 -3.21
C VAL A 274 15.53 -9.30 -3.58
N VAL A 275 16.32 -8.70 -2.71
CA VAL A 275 16.98 -7.39 -2.93
C VAL A 275 18.46 -7.51 -2.63
N ASP A 276 19.28 -6.67 -3.25
CA ASP A 276 20.72 -6.61 -2.99
C ASP A 276 20.98 -5.79 -1.70
N SER A 277 20.53 -6.30 -0.57
CA SER A 277 20.81 -5.73 0.76
C SER A 277 20.65 -6.79 1.84
N ASP A 278 21.28 -6.57 3.00
CA ASP A 278 21.13 -7.42 4.18
C ASP A 278 19.80 -7.20 4.91
N GLU A 279 18.93 -6.34 4.39
CA GLU A 279 17.66 -6.03 5.01
C GLU A 279 16.67 -7.21 4.90
N LYS A 280 16.15 -7.63 6.05
CA LYS A 280 15.15 -8.69 6.09
C LYS A 280 13.77 -8.14 5.72
N ILE A 281 13.24 -8.58 4.59
CA ILE A 281 11.90 -8.24 4.13
C ILE A 281 10.87 -8.88 5.06
N LYS A 282 9.89 -8.09 5.49
CA LYS A 282 8.86 -8.46 6.44
C LYS A 282 7.44 -8.32 5.89
N GLY A 283 7.30 -7.60 4.81
CA GLY A 283 6.01 -7.36 4.19
C GLY A 283 6.12 -6.79 2.79
N VAL A 284 5.00 -6.82 2.09
CA VAL A 284 4.73 -6.18 0.79
C VAL A 284 3.25 -5.86 0.77
N HIS A 285 2.86 -4.67 0.32
CA HIS A 285 1.43 -4.32 0.30
C HIS A 285 0.94 -3.59 -0.94
N THR A 286 1.84 -3.23 -1.87
CA THR A 286 1.48 -2.60 -3.14
C THR A 286 2.27 -3.21 -4.29
N PHE A 287 1.60 -3.42 -5.42
CA PHE A 287 2.19 -3.90 -6.66
C PHE A 287 1.59 -3.17 -7.85
N ASN A 288 2.44 -2.62 -8.69
CA ASN A 288 2.04 -2.00 -9.93
C ASN A 288 2.93 -2.43 -11.10
N ARG A 289 2.36 -2.41 -12.30
CA ARG A 289 3.08 -2.70 -13.54
C ARG A 289 2.69 -1.68 -14.62
N CYS A 290 3.70 -1.15 -15.30
CA CYS A 290 3.51 -0.34 -16.50
C CYS A 290 4.60 -0.71 -17.51
N GLY A 291 4.20 -1.11 -18.71
CA GLY A 291 5.12 -1.60 -19.73
C GLY A 291 5.94 -2.79 -19.27
N ASN A 292 7.25 -2.62 -19.21
CA ASN A 292 8.22 -3.62 -18.75
C ASN A 292 8.75 -3.36 -17.33
N ILE A 293 8.14 -2.47 -16.58
CA ILE A 293 8.52 -2.17 -15.19
C ILE A 293 7.46 -2.69 -14.24
N GLU A 294 7.91 -3.46 -13.26
CA GLU A 294 7.15 -3.78 -12.06
C GLU A 294 7.71 -3.02 -10.86
N ILE A 295 6.83 -2.55 -10.02
CA ILE A 295 7.18 -1.84 -8.80
C ILE A 295 6.36 -2.35 -7.63
N ILE A 296 7.01 -2.45 -6.49
CA ILE A 296 6.43 -2.87 -5.21
C ILE A 296 6.93 -1.96 -4.10
N ASP A 297 6.29 -2.01 -2.97
CA ASP A 297 6.91 -1.61 -1.72
C ASP A 297 7.24 -2.82 -0.85
N ILE A 298 8.24 -2.70 -0.03
CA ILE A 298 8.65 -3.71 0.93
C ILE A 298 8.79 -3.12 2.31
N LEU A 299 8.30 -3.83 3.31
CA LEU A 299 8.52 -3.51 4.71
C LEU A 299 9.81 -4.14 5.19
N THR A 300 10.71 -3.32 5.73
CA THR A 300 11.98 -3.81 6.29
C THR A 300 12.14 -3.41 7.75
N VAL A 301 12.96 -4.17 8.47
CA VAL A 301 13.42 -3.79 9.81
C VAL A 301 14.64 -2.91 9.62
N GLY A 302 14.45 -1.61 9.81
CA GLY A 302 15.51 -0.62 9.66
C GLY A 302 16.55 -0.68 10.80
N HIS A 303 17.26 0.42 11.00
CA HIS A 303 18.37 0.50 11.97
C HIS A 303 17.89 0.55 13.43
N PHE A 304 18.80 0.18 14.33
CA PHE A 304 18.62 0.33 15.76
C PHE A 304 18.55 1.81 16.15
N SER A 305 17.56 2.18 16.96
CA SER A 305 17.31 3.55 17.40
C SER A 305 17.09 3.62 18.91
N LEU A 306 17.93 4.37 19.61
CA LEU A 306 17.73 4.66 21.03
C LEU A 306 16.64 5.70 21.30
N VAL A 307 16.29 6.49 20.31
CA VAL A 307 15.24 7.52 20.41
C VAL A 307 13.85 6.91 20.33
N ARG A 308 13.72 5.77 19.64
CA ARG A 308 12.42 5.12 19.46
C ARG A 308 11.76 4.66 20.76
N PRO A 309 12.46 4.02 21.71
CA PRO A 309 11.86 3.68 23.01
C PRO A 309 11.29 4.88 23.73
N VAL A 310 12.04 6.00 23.76
CA VAL A 310 11.59 7.23 24.41
C VAL A 310 10.32 7.72 23.72
N ARG A 311 10.28 7.79 22.39
CA ARG A 311 9.06 8.13 21.63
C ARG A 311 7.90 7.19 21.95
N TYR A 312 8.15 5.87 21.97
CA TYR A 312 7.13 4.86 22.26
C TYR A 312 6.50 5.04 23.65
N PHE A 313 7.33 5.28 24.68
CA PHE A 313 6.85 5.50 26.04
C PHE A 313 6.09 6.82 26.17
N LEU A 314 6.60 7.90 25.61
CA LEU A 314 5.95 9.21 25.63
C LEU A 314 4.57 9.19 24.95
N GLN A 315 4.44 8.46 23.84
CA GLN A 315 3.15 8.25 23.17
C GLN A 315 2.18 7.41 23.99
N LYS A 316 2.67 6.35 24.62
CA LYS A 316 1.84 5.43 25.41
C LYS A 316 1.29 6.08 26.68
N PHE A 317 2.02 7.02 27.28
CA PHE A 317 1.66 7.67 28.53
C PHE A 317 1.10 9.08 28.35
N GLY A 318 0.90 9.56 27.12
CA GLY A 318 0.20 10.83 26.85
C GLY A 318 0.92 12.08 27.35
N TRP A 319 2.24 12.02 27.56
CA TRP A 319 3.00 13.08 28.24
C TRP A 319 3.36 14.29 27.35
N PHE A 320 3.01 14.25 26.08
CA PHE A 320 3.01 15.43 25.23
C PHE A 320 1.60 15.69 24.75
N GLY A 321 1.08 16.88 25.08
CA GLY A 321 -0.17 17.40 24.58
C GLY A 321 -0.12 17.62 23.06
N PHE A 322 -0.12 16.53 22.30
CA PHE A 322 -0.35 16.56 20.87
C PHE A 322 -1.84 16.66 20.62
N ARG A 323 -2.25 17.80 20.10
CA ARG A 323 -3.62 18.03 19.64
C ARG A 323 -4.02 16.99 18.60
N ASP A 324 -5.26 16.62 18.63
CA ASP A 324 -6.07 15.61 17.95
C ASP A 324 -5.91 15.31 16.44
N ASN A 325 -4.76 15.58 15.81
CA ASN A 325 -4.40 14.92 14.54
C ASN A 325 -3.98 13.45 14.73
N ASP A 326 -4.04 12.98 15.96
CA ASP A 326 -3.54 11.68 16.43
C ASP A 326 -4.48 10.48 16.16
N LYS A 327 -5.68 10.70 15.62
CA LYS A 327 -6.57 9.57 15.28
C LYS A 327 -5.95 8.66 14.23
N LEU A 328 -5.27 9.23 13.26
CA LEU A 328 -4.62 8.48 12.18
C LEU A 328 -3.33 7.78 12.64
N HIS A 329 -2.55 8.44 13.52
CA HIS A 329 -1.37 7.82 14.11
C HIS A 329 -1.71 6.59 14.96
N LYS A 330 -2.85 6.62 15.65
CA LYS A 330 -3.38 5.44 16.34
C LYS A 330 -3.77 4.34 15.35
N GLN A 331 -4.13 4.68 14.12
CA GLN A 331 -4.50 3.74 13.09
C GLN A 331 -3.27 3.08 12.45
N VAL A 332 -2.26 3.83 12.03
CA VAL A 332 -1.01 3.28 11.48
C VAL A 332 -0.26 2.40 12.51
N TYR A 333 -0.28 2.76 13.80
CA TYR A 333 0.30 1.92 14.86
C TYR A 333 -0.67 0.92 15.49
N ARG A 334 -2.01 1.07 15.32
CA ARG A 334 -3.00 0.03 15.66
C ARG A 334 -3.09 -1.03 14.58
N GLU A 335 -2.80 -0.71 13.34
CA GLU A 335 -2.73 -1.66 12.22
C GLU A 335 -1.47 -2.52 12.27
N PHE A 336 -0.53 -2.24 13.19
CA PHE A 336 0.47 -3.21 13.63
C PHE A 336 0.07 -3.85 14.99
N PRO A 337 -1.09 -4.49 15.11
CA PRO A 337 -1.38 -5.24 16.33
C PRO A 337 -0.48 -6.47 16.30
N VAL A 338 0.53 -6.46 17.15
CA VAL A 338 1.14 -7.73 17.57
C VAL A 338 0.12 -8.44 18.47
N SER A 339 -0.95 -8.91 17.88
CA SER A 339 -1.75 -9.97 18.44
C SER A 339 -1.39 -11.26 17.71
N ILE A 340 -0.24 -11.81 18.06
CA ILE A 340 -0.01 -13.22 17.88
C ILE A 340 -0.83 -13.87 19.00
N ARG A 341 -2.07 -14.25 18.72
CA ARG A 341 -2.72 -15.33 19.44
C ARG A 341 -2.33 -16.60 18.71
N TYR A 342 -1.81 -17.55 19.49
CA TYR A 342 -1.48 -18.92 19.14
C TYR A 342 -2.70 -19.69 18.60
#